data_d6dce35ca2ef297b55bb9160802d7764
#
_entry.id   d6dce35ca2ef297b55bb9160802d7764
#
_cell.length_a   1.000
_cell.length_b   1.000
_cell.length_c   1.000
_cell.angle_alpha   90.00
_cell.angle_beta   90.00
_cell.angle_gamma   90.00
#
_symmetry.space_group_name_H-M   'P 1'
#
loop_
_entity.id
_entity.type
_entity.pdbx_description
1 polymer ?
#
loop_
_entity_poly.entity_id
_entity_poly.type
_entity_poly.pdbx_seq_one_letter_code
_entity_poly.pdbx_strand_id
1 'polypeptide(L)'
;DPYINVDPGTMSPYQHGEVYVLDDGSETDLDLGHYERFTNSPLTRDSNFTTGQIYLSVIEKERRGEFLGKTVQVIPHITDEIKACIQKLAQPGVDVVITEIGGTVGDIESQPFLEAIRQFGLKVGKENCLYIHLTLVPYLKAAGELKTKPTQHSVGLLRQIGIQPDVLICRTERS
;
A
#
# COMPACT_ATOMS: atom_id res chain seq x y z
N ASP A 1 -3.54 -3.20 0.01
CA ASP A 1 -3.22 -4.55 0.51
C ASP A 1 -2.90 -5.49 -0.64
N PRO A 2 -1.73 -6.15 -0.67
CA PRO A 2 -1.26 -6.92 -1.82
C PRO A 2 -1.79 -8.35 -1.90
N TYR A 3 -2.87 -8.71 -1.22
CA TYR A 3 -3.51 -10.03 -1.35
C TYR A 3 -4.64 -10.06 -2.40
N ILE A 4 -4.95 -11.26 -2.91
CA ILE A 4 -5.92 -11.47 -3.99
C ILE A 4 -7.38 -11.49 -3.50
N ASN A 5 -7.63 -11.62 -2.21
CA ASN A 5 -8.99 -11.57 -1.68
C ASN A 5 -9.65 -10.23 -2.05
N VAL A 6 -10.85 -10.31 -2.62
CA VAL A 6 -11.63 -9.11 -2.96
C VAL A 6 -12.21 -8.50 -1.70
N ASP A 7 -12.66 -9.36 -0.79
CA ASP A 7 -13.27 -8.97 0.47
C ASP A 7 -12.41 -9.47 1.65
N PRO A 8 -11.89 -8.59 2.53
CA PRO A 8 -11.16 -9.00 3.73
C PRO A 8 -11.95 -9.90 4.67
N GLY A 9 -13.28 -9.79 4.72
CA GLY A 9 -14.15 -10.63 5.53
C GLY A 9 -14.12 -12.12 5.16
N THR A 10 -13.61 -12.48 3.98
CA THR A 10 -13.43 -13.87 3.55
C THR A 10 -12.15 -14.52 4.04
N MET A 11 -11.25 -13.75 4.63
CA MET A 11 -9.95 -14.25 5.10
C MET A 11 -10.05 -14.91 6.48
N SER A 12 -9.17 -15.89 6.72
CA SER A 12 -9.09 -16.57 8.01
C SER A 12 -8.56 -15.61 9.10
N PRO A 13 -9.27 -15.43 10.21
CA PRO A 13 -8.79 -14.59 11.32
C PRO A 13 -7.45 -15.06 11.90
N TYR A 14 -7.16 -16.37 11.82
CA TYR A 14 -5.88 -16.93 12.30
C TYR A 14 -4.67 -16.55 11.43
N GLN A 15 -4.91 -16.25 10.16
CA GLN A 15 -3.83 -15.88 9.22
C GLN A 15 -3.67 -14.37 9.07
N HIS A 16 -4.76 -13.62 9.20
CA HIS A 16 -4.78 -12.19 8.85
C HIS A 16 -5.29 -11.28 9.98
N GLY A 17 -5.66 -11.85 11.13
CA GLY A 17 -6.23 -11.12 12.24
C GLY A 17 -7.75 -10.87 12.08
N GLU A 18 -8.25 -9.94 12.87
CA GLU A 18 -9.66 -9.57 12.87
C GLU A 18 -9.98 -8.58 11.75
N VAL A 19 -11.20 -8.65 11.23
CA VAL A 19 -11.74 -7.67 10.27
C VAL A 19 -12.28 -6.47 11.04
N TYR A 20 -12.00 -5.27 10.55
CA TYR A 20 -12.58 -4.03 11.05
C TYR A 20 -13.72 -3.56 10.13
N VAL A 21 -14.85 -3.22 10.72
CA VAL A 21 -16.02 -2.73 9.97
C VAL A 21 -16.12 -1.23 10.15
N LEU A 22 -16.09 -0.50 9.03
CA LEU A 22 -16.23 0.94 8.99
C LEU A 22 -17.69 1.38 9.19
N ASP A 23 -17.93 2.64 9.48
CA ASP A 23 -19.27 3.21 9.67
C ASP A 23 -20.18 3.05 8.44
N ASP A 24 -19.59 2.97 7.24
CA ASP A 24 -20.33 2.71 6.00
C ASP A 24 -20.65 1.23 5.75
N GLY A 25 -20.30 0.34 6.70
CA GLY A 25 -20.52 -1.10 6.63
C GLY A 25 -19.46 -1.87 5.84
N SER A 26 -18.42 -1.21 5.36
CA SER A 26 -17.34 -1.88 4.64
C SER A 26 -16.46 -2.69 5.59
N GLU A 27 -16.16 -3.92 5.21
CA GLU A 27 -15.21 -4.78 5.91
C GLU A 27 -13.80 -4.49 5.38
N THR A 28 -12.87 -4.23 6.29
CA THR A 28 -11.51 -3.83 5.97
C THR A 28 -10.49 -4.56 6.85
N ASP A 29 -9.22 -4.36 6.56
CA ASP A 29 -8.15 -4.80 7.43
C ASP A 29 -8.23 -4.09 8.80
N LEU A 30 -7.78 -4.76 9.85
CA LEU A 30 -7.79 -4.25 11.22
C LEU A 30 -7.01 -2.93 11.37
N ASP A 31 -6.00 -2.73 10.55
CA ASP A 31 -5.16 -1.52 10.58
C ASP A 31 -5.96 -0.23 10.38
N LEU A 32 -7.07 -0.28 9.63
CA LEU A 32 -7.93 0.88 9.45
C LEU A 32 -8.56 1.36 10.77
N GLY A 33 -8.90 0.44 11.66
CA GLY A 33 -9.36 0.79 13.02
C GLY A 33 -8.29 1.53 13.82
N HIS A 34 -7.04 1.17 13.65
CA HIS A 34 -5.92 1.90 14.25
C HIS A 34 -5.78 3.29 13.63
N TYR A 35 -5.91 3.42 12.31
CA TYR A 35 -5.80 4.71 11.64
C TYR A 35 -6.90 5.67 12.09
N GLU A 36 -8.16 5.24 12.16
CA GLU A 36 -9.25 6.07 12.72
C GLU A 36 -8.95 6.51 14.15
N ARG A 37 -8.50 5.58 14.99
CA ARG A 37 -8.19 5.86 16.40
C ARG A 37 -7.11 6.92 16.57
N PHE A 38 -6.05 6.87 15.75
CA PHE A 38 -4.91 7.79 15.89
C PHE A 38 -5.07 9.10 15.14
N THR A 39 -5.83 9.12 14.04
CA THR A 39 -6.03 10.33 13.25
C THR A 39 -7.31 11.08 13.62
N ASN A 40 -8.24 10.41 14.32
CA ASN A 40 -9.58 10.90 14.60
C ASN A 40 -10.34 11.32 13.31
N SER A 41 -10.04 10.64 12.21
CA SER A 41 -10.65 10.86 10.90
C SER A 41 -11.47 9.64 10.51
N PRO A 42 -12.76 9.79 10.18
CA PRO A 42 -13.55 8.66 9.71
C PRO A 42 -13.02 8.17 8.37
N LEU A 43 -12.93 6.86 8.22
CA LEU A 43 -12.54 6.20 6.99
C LEU A 43 -13.79 5.66 6.27
N THR A 44 -13.64 5.41 4.99
CA THR A 44 -14.70 4.89 4.13
C THR A 44 -14.19 3.72 3.30
N ARG A 45 -15.08 3.04 2.58
CA ARG A 45 -14.69 1.97 1.65
C ARG A 45 -13.61 2.38 0.64
N ASP A 46 -13.49 3.65 0.33
CA ASP A 46 -12.43 4.15 -0.56
C ASP A 46 -11.07 4.26 0.14
N SER A 47 -11.02 4.05 1.45
CA SER A 47 -9.78 4.10 2.26
C SER A 47 -9.01 2.78 2.27
N ASN A 48 -9.57 1.69 1.73
CA ASN A 48 -8.89 0.41 1.62
C ASN A 48 -9.14 -0.20 0.24
N PHE A 49 -8.13 -0.81 -0.35
CA PHE A 49 -8.28 -1.62 -1.55
C PHE A 49 -7.24 -2.74 -1.60
N THR A 50 -7.65 -3.87 -2.16
CA THR A 50 -6.85 -5.07 -2.30
C THR A 50 -6.40 -5.28 -3.74
N THR A 51 -5.39 -6.10 -3.95
CA THR A 51 -5.01 -6.55 -5.30
C THR A 51 -6.22 -7.16 -6.02
N GLY A 52 -7.02 -7.97 -5.32
CA GLY A 52 -8.20 -8.62 -5.90
C GLY A 52 -9.22 -7.60 -6.41
N GLN A 53 -9.52 -6.58 -5.64
CA GLN A 53 -10.44 -5.50 -6.06
C GLN A 53 -9.90 -4.74 -7.29
N ILE A 54 -8.63 -4.41 -7.31
CA ILE A 54 -7.98 -3.71 -8.42
C ILE A 54 -8.05 -4.55 -9.71
N TYR A 55 -7.64 -5.82 -9.64
CA TYR A 55 -7.66 -6.70 -10.81
C TYR A 55 -9.07 -6.98 -11.29
N LEU A 56 -10.02 -7.22 -10.37
CA LEU A 56 -11.43 -7.43 -10.72
C LEU A 56 -11.99 -6.21 -11.46
N SER A 57 -11.75 -5.01 -10.95
CA SER A 57 -12.20 -3.76 -11.60
C SER A 57 -11.67 -3.65 -13.03
N VAL A 58 -10.38 -3.91 -13.25
CA VAL A 58 -9.78 -3.84 -14.58
C VAL A 58 -10.30 -4.93 -15.50
N ILE A 59 -10.48 -6.17 -15.00
CA ILE A 59 -11.06 -7.27 -15.78
C ILE A 59 -12.50 -6.97 -16.18
N GLU A 60 -13.31 -6.42 -15.28
CA GLU A 60 -14.69 -6.04 -15.59
C GLU A 60 -14.75 -4.92 -16.63
N LYS A 61 -13.88 -3.92 -16.56
CA LYS A 61 -13.73 -2.87 -17.58
C LYS A 61 -13.36 -3.47 -18.94
N GLU A 62 -12.44 -4.43 -18.97
CA GLU A 62 -12.07 -5.16 -20.19
C GLU A 62 -13.30 -5.90 -20.77
N ARG A 63 -14.03 -6.66 -19.94
CA ARG A 63 -15.22 -7.41 -20.37
C ARG A 63 -16.33 -6.52 -20.88
N ARG A 64 -16.45 -5.28 -20.40
CA ARG A 64 -17.38 -4.27 -20.92
C ARG A 64 -16.88 -3.55 -22.19
N GLY A 65 -15.65 -3.84 -22.63
CA GLY A 65 -15.06 -3.24 -23.84
C GLY A 65 -14.53 -1.81 -23.65
N GLU A 66 -14.33 -1.37 -22.43
CA GLU A 66 -13.88 0.01 -22.13
C GLU A 66 -12.47 0.31 -22.68
N PHE A 67 -11.66 -0.71 -22.92
CA PHE A 67 -10.32 -0.56 -23.49
C PHE A 67 -10.27 -0.63 -25.03
N LEU A 68 -11.43 -0.69 -25.69
CA LEU A 68 -11.54 -0.61 -27.15
C LEU A 68 -10.64 -1.59 -27.90
N GLY A 69 -10.51 -2.82 -27.43
CA GLY A 69 -9.69 -3.87 -28.04
C GLY A 69 -8.18 -3.77 -27.82
N LYS A 70 -7.74 -2.83 -27.00
CA LYS A 70 -6.32 -2.74 -26.59
C LYS A 70 -5.91 -3.94 -25.73
N THR A 71 -4.65 -4.33 -25.83
CA THR A 71 -4.06 -5.30 -24.89
C THR A 71 -4.02 -4.70 -23.49
N VAL A 72 -4.69 -5.35 -22.53
CA VAL A 72 -4.73 -4.92 -21.13
C VAL A 72 -3.57 -5.58 -20.37
N GLN A 73 -2.76 -4.79 -19.68
CA GLN A 73 -1.53 -5.24 -19.02
C GLN A 73 -1.42 -4.64 -17.62
N VAL A 74 -0.49 -5.15 -16.81
CA VAL A 74 -0.23 -4.59 -15.47
C VAL A 74 0.15 -3.11 -15.59
N ILE A 75 1.05 -2.79 -16.51
CA ILE A 75 1.38 -1.41 -16.86
C ILE A 75 0.80 -1.13 -18.27
N PRO A 76 -0.07 -0.14 -18.45
CA PRO A 76 -0.48 0.87 -17.47
C PRO A 76 -1.78 0.56 -16.71
N HIS A 77 -2.56 -0.47 -17.05
CA HIS A 77 -3.97 -0.57 -16.66
C HIS A 77 -4.15 -0.84 -15.16
N ILE A 78 -3.41 -1.78 -14.57
CA ILE A 78 -3.44 -2.05 -13.13
C ILE A 78 -2.81 -0.89 -12.36
N THR A 79 -1.68 -0.37 -12.82
CA THR A 79 -1.04 0.77 -12.15
C THR A 79 -1.90 2.04 -12.20
N ASP A 80 -2.63 2.27 -13.29
CA ASP A 80 -3.55 3.41 -13.40
C ASP A 80 -4.74 3.26 -12.45
N GLU A 81 -5.27 2.05 -12.31
CA GLU A 81 -6.36 1.76 -11.36
C GLU A 81 -5.92 1.99 -9.91
N ILE A 82 -4.74 1.53 -9.53
CA ILE A 82 -4.15 1.79 -8.19
C ILE A 82 -4.01 3.29 -7.95
N LYS A 83 -3.44 4.03 -8.92
CA LYS A 83 -3.29 5.48 -8.81
C LYS A 83 -4.64 6.19 -8.69
N ALA A 84 -5.65 5.73 -9.42
CA ALA A 84 -7.01 6.28 -9.33
C ALA A 84 -7.61 6.06 -7.93
N CYS A 85 -7.42 4.89 -7.32
CA CYS A 85 -7.85 4.63 -5.94
C CYS A 85 -7.17 5.58 -4.95
N ILE A 86 -5.86 5.78 -5.04
CA ILE A 86 -5.14 6.74 -4.18
C ILE A 86 -5.70 8.16 -4.36
N GLN A 87 -5.98 8.58 -5.59
CA GLN A 87 -6.49 9.92 -5.89
C GLN A 87 -7.91 10.18 -5.37
N LYS A 88 -8.74 9.16 -5.16
CA LYS A 88 -10.11 9.31 -4.66
C LYS A 88 -10.17 10.03 -3.31
N LEU A 89 -9.17 9.87 -2.47
CA LEU A 89 -9.12 10.48 -1.15
C LEU A 89 -8.65 11.94 -1.18
N ALA A 90 -8.04 12.39 -2.27
CA ALA A 90 -7.58 13.77 -2.43
C ALA A 90 -8.75 14.71 -2.80
N GLN A 91 -9.67 14.89 -1.87
CA GLN A 91 -10.87 15.72 -2.04
C GLN A 91 -10.63 17.17 -1.54
N PRO A 92 -11.44 18.14 -1.97
CA PRO A 92 -11.37 19.49 -1.42
C PRO A 92 -11.49 19.50 0.10
N GLY A 93 -10.55 20.16 0.78
CA GLY A 93 -10.47 20.22 2.24
C GLY A 93 -9.58 19.12 2.86
N VAL A 94 -9.01 18.23 2.06
CA VAL A 94 -7.98 17.28 2.51
C VAL A 94 -6.61 17.86 2.21
N ASP A 95 -5.82 18.15 3.23
CA ASP A 95 -4.48 18.72 3.09
C ASP A 95 -3.43 17.63 2.82
N VAL A 96 -3.59 16.45 3.42
CA VAL A 96 -2.64 15.33 3.33
C VAL A 96 -3.38 14.01 3.20
N VAL A 97 -2.94 13.19 2.25
CA VAL A 97 -3.38 11.78 2.11
C VAL A 97 -2.20 10.89 2.47
N ILE A 98 -2.37 10.03 3.46
CA ILE A 98 -1.38 9.03 3.85
C ILE A 98 -1.81 7.69 3.23
N THR A 99 -0.97 7.16 2.35
CA THR A 99 -1.20 5.85 1.71
C THR A 99 -0.18 4.84 2.23
N GLU A 100 -0.67 3.81 2.87
CA GLU A 100 0.15 2.68 3.32
C GLU A 100 0.13 1.60 2.24
N ILE A 101 1.31 1.08 1.91
CA ILE A 101 1.47 -0.08 1.03
C ILE A 101 1.86 -1.28 1.87
N GLY A 102 0.95 -2.23 2.01
CA GLY A 102 1.17 -3.45 2.78
C GLY A 102 2.21 -4.38 2.18
N GLY A 103 2.75 -5.26 3.00
CA GLY A 103 3.73 -6.26 2.62
C GLY A 103 5.18 -5.79 2.70
N THR A 104 6.08 -6.63 2.24
CA THR A 104 7.52 -6.40 2.28
C THR A 104 8.04 -5.93 0.93
N VAL A 105 8.89 -4.90 0.92
CA VAL A 105 9.56 -4.44 -0.30
C VAL A 105 10.42 -5.57 -0.87
N GLY A 106 10.17 -5.90 -2.13
CA GLY A 106 10.82 -7.01 -2.84
C GLY A 106 9.93 -8.21 -3.06
N ASP A 107 8.82 -8.33 -2.33
CA ASP A 107 7.82 -9.37 -2.59
C ASP A 107 7.08 -9.11 -3.90
N ILE A 108 6.78 -10.19 -4.62
CA ILE A 108 6.18 -10.11 -5.95
C ILE A 108 4.78 -9.49 -5.91
N GLU A 109 4.05 -9.71 -4.83
CA GLU A 109 2.70 -9.21 -4.60
C GLU A 109 2.65 -7.68 -4.55
N SER A 110 3.69 -7.06 -4.01
CA SER A 110 3.75 -5.60 -3.80
C SER A 110 4.23 -4.84 -5.04
N GLN A 111 4.81 -5.51 -6.02
CA GLN A 111 5.44 -4.85 -7.18
C GLN A 111 4.49 -3.93 -7.97
N PRO A 112 3.24 -4.29 -8.30
CA PRO A 112 2.34 -3.39 -9.01
C PRO A 112 2.03 -2.12 -8.21
N PHE A 113 1.93 -2.22 -6.88
CA PHE A 113 1.70 -1.07 -6.00
C PHE A 113 2.94 -0.16 -5.95
N LEU A 114 4.12 -0.73 -5.80
CA LEU A 114 5.36 0.03 -5.77
C LEU A 114 5.60 0.75 -7.10
N GLU A 115 5.34 0.10 -8.23
CA GLU A 115 5.40 0.75 -9.54
C GLU A 115 4.35 1.86 -9.66
N ALA A 116 3.13 1.64 -9.19
CA ALA A 116 2.07 2.66 -9.23
C ALA A 116 2.44 3.90 -8.42
N ILE A 117 2.95 3.75 -7.18
CA ILE A 117 3.34 4.92 -6.37
C ILE A 117 4.58 5.62 -6.92
N ARG A 118 5.52 4.88 -7.54
CA ARG A 118 6.66 5.47 -8.25
C ARG A 118 6.18 6.37 -9.39
N GLN A 119 5.26 5.88 -10.22
CA GLN A 119 4.64 6.67 -11.30
C GLN A 119 3.83 7.85 -10.75
N PHE A 120 3.12 7.63 -9.63
CA PHE A 120 2.32 8.65 -8.98
C PHE A 120 3.17 9.82 -8.51
N GLY A 121 4.27 9.57 -7.82
CA GLY A 121 5.20 10.60 -7.37
C GLY A 121 5.81 11.42 -8.53
N LEU A 122 6.14 10.74 -9.65
CA LEU A 122 6.59 11.44 -10.86
C LEU A 122 5.49 12.35 -11.46
N LYS A 123 4.23 11.91 -11.39
CA LYS A 123 3.08 12.66 -11.93
C LYS A 123 2.73 13.90 -11.09
N VAL A 124 2.73 13.76 -9.77
CA VAL A 124 2.33 14.86 -8.87
C VAL A 124 3.47 15.82 -8.54
N GLY A 125 4.71 15.41 -8.80
CA GLY A 125 5.90 16.18 -8.47
C GLY A 125 6.44 15.92 -7.06
N LYS A 126 7.73 16.07 -6.90
CA LYS A 126 8.44 15.77 -5.65
C LYS A 126 7.99 16.68 -4.49
N GLU A 127 7.55 17.87 -4.80
CA GLU A 127 7.03 18.84 -3.82
C GLU A 127 5.67 18.43 -3.22
N ASN A 128 4.96 17.48 -3.87
CA ASN A 128 3.64 17.03 -3.46
C ASN A 128 3.64 15.55 -3.01
N CYS A 129 4.81 14.91 -2.93
CA CYS A 129 4.91 13.50 -2.59
C CYS A 129 6.11 13.25 -1.68
N LEU A 130 5.88 12.55 -0.57
CA LEU A 130 6.90 12.13 0.39
C LEU A 130 6.89 10.61 0.52
N TYR A 131 8.04 9.98 0.36
CA TYR A 131 8.21 8.54 0.57
C TYR A 131 8.80 8.27 1.95
N ILE A 132 7.99 7.62 2.80
CA ILE A 132 8.41 7.16 4.12
C ILE A 132 8.61 5.65 4.03
N HIS A 133 9.81 5.17 4.37
CA HIS A 133 10.10 3.74 4.38
C HIS A 133 10.28 3.25 5.81
N LEU A 134 9.44 2.30 6.21
CA LEU A 134 9.50 1.65 7.52
C LEU A 134 10.33 0.38 7.43
N THR A 135 11.32 0.23 8.29
CA THR A 135 12.22 -0.93 8.31
C THR A 135 12.39 -1.50 9.72
N LEU A 136 12.86 -2.72 9.79
CA LEU A 136 13.19 -3.39 11.04
C LEU A 136 14.71 -3.40 11.27
N VAL A 137 15.13 -2.99 12.47
CA VAL A 137 16.50 -3.14 12.97
C VAL A 137 16.46 -4.09 14.16
N PRO A 138 16.63 -5.40 13.94
CA PRO A 138 16.51 -6.39 15.00
C PRO A 138 17.70 -6.33 15.95
N TYR A 139 17.44 -6.60 17.24
CA TYR A 139 18.46 -6.83 18.23
C TYR A 139 18.76 -8.32 18.34
N LEU A 140 20.00 -8.71 18.09
CA LEU A 140 20.46 -10.09 18.24
C LEU A 140 20.98 -10.32 19.65
N LYS A 141 20.18 -10.97 20.51
CA LYS A 141 20.52 -11.25 21.91
C LYS A 141 21.86 -11.98 22.05
N ALA A 142 22.14 -12.96 21.17
CA ALA A 142 23.38 -13.75 21.21
C ALA A 142 24.63 -12.93 20.91
N ALA A 143 24.50 -11.89 20.06
CA ALA A 143 25.62 -11.01 19.68
C ALA A 143 25.67 -9.72 20.49
N GLY A 144 24.61 -9.39 21.22
CA GLY A 144 24.51 -8.16 22.01
C GLY A 144 24.44 -6.89 21.17
N GLU A 145 24.00 -6.97 19.92
CA GLU A 145 24.04 -5.83 18.99
C GLU A 145 22.79 -5.70 18.10
N LEU A 146 22.55 -4.48 17.62
CA LEU A 146 21.56 -4.18 16.58
C LEU A 146 22.12 -4.52 15.19
N LYS A 147 21.28 -5.10 14.34
CA LYS A 147 21.63 -5.44 12.95
C LYS A 147 20.91 -4.52 11.97
N THR A 148 21.68 -3.72 11.25
CA THR A 148 21.17 -2.80 10.22
C THR A 148 21.08 -3.42 8.82
N LYS A 149 21.61 -4.62 8.62
CA LYS A 149 21.65 -5.27 7.30
C LYS A 149 20.26 -5.48 6.67
N PRO A 150 19.22 -5.89 7.42
CA PRO A 150 17.86 -5.98 6.86
C PRO A 150 17.35 -4.64 6.33
N THR A 151 17.57 -3.55 7.05
CA THR A 151 17.24 -2.19 6.60
C THR A 151 18.00 -1.82 5.34
N GLN A 152 19.30 -2.07 5.27
CA GLN A 152 20.11 -1.79 4.09
C GLN A 152 19.61 -2.55 2.85
N HIS A 153 19.24 -3.83 3.01
CA HIS A 153 18.66 -4.64 1.94
C HIS A 153 17.32 -4.08 1.46
N SER A 154 16.42 -3.78 2.39
CA SER A 154 15.10 -3.25 2.07
C SER A 154 15.19 -1.91 1.32
N VAL A 155 16.04 -0.99 1.78
CA VAL A 155 16.31 0.28 1.07
C VAL A 155 16.93 0.03 -0.30
N GLY A 156 17.85 -0.94 -0.41
CA GLY A 156 18.46 -1.31 -1.69
C GLY A 156 17.43 -1.80 -2.70
N LEU A 157 16.51 -2.66 -2.30
CA LEU A 157 15.42 -3.15 -3.15
C LEU A 157 14.48 -2.03 -3.57
N LEU A 158 14.11 -1.13 -2.65
CA LEU A 158 13.25 0.01 -2.97
C LEU A 158 13.89 0.94 -4.02
N ARG A 159 15.19 1.19 -3.88
CA ARG A 159 15.97 1.97 -4.85
C ARG A 159 16.06 1.30 -6.22
N GLN A 160 16.18 -0.03 -6.28
CA GLN A 160 16.18 -0.78 -7.55
C GLN A 160 14.86 -0.63 -8.30
N ILE A 161 13.73 -0.47 -7.59
CA ILE A 161 12.43 -0.17 -8.18
C ILE A 161 12.35 1.30 -8.67
N GLY A 162 13.28 2.16 -8.25
CA GLY A 162 13.33 3.56 -8.62
C GLY A 162 12.67 4.52 -7.62
N ILE A 163 12.45 4.05 -6.38
CA ILE A 163 11.93 4.88 -5.29
C ILE A 163 13.06 5.19 -4.32
N GLN A 164 13.38 6.47 -4.16
CA GLN A 164 14.27 6.96 -3.13
C GLN A 164 13.42 7.39 -1.92
N PRO A 165 13.53 6.74 -0.76
CA PRO A 165 12.81 7.21 0.43
C PRO A 165 13.36 8.57 0.87
N ASP A 166 12.46 9.46 1.24
CA ASP A 166 12.78 10.77 1.82
C ASP A 166 12.98 10.65 3.33
N VAL A 167 12.23 9.75 3.97
CA VAL A 167 12.32 9.47 5.40
C VAL A 167 12.47 7.97 5.61
N LEU A 168 13.38 7.59 6.52
CA LEU A 168 13.56 6.22 6.96
C LEU A 168 13.16 6.11 8.44
N ILE A 169 12.16 5.28 8.72
CA ILE A 169 11.75 4.96 10.10
C ILE A 169 12.25 3.56 10.45
N CYS A 170 13.12 3.49 11.44
CA CYS A 170 13.69 2.23 11.90
C CYS A 170 12.98 1.74 13.16
N ARG A 171 12.22 0.65 13.03
CA ARG A 171 11.62 -0.03 14.17
C ARG A 171 12.66 -0.88 14.86
N THR A 172 12.84 -0.68 16.16
CA THR A 172 13.80 -1.43 16.98
C THR A 172 13.26 -1.66 18.38
N GLU A 173 13.73 -2.71 19.05
CA GLU A 173 13.39 -3.02 20.44
C GLU A 173 14.26 -2.24 21.44
N ARG A 174 15.35 -1.65 20.99
CA ARG A 174 16.35 -0.91 21.80
C ARG A 174 16.82 0.33 21.06
N SER A 175 17.07 1.39 21.82
CA SER A 175 17.74 2.62 21.38
C SER A 175 19.26 2.50 21.49
#